data_c217159fd3309800924b210a6c65097d
#
_entry.id   c217159fd3309800924b210a6c65097d
#
_cell.length_a   1.000
_cell.length_b   1.000
_cell.length_c   1.000
_cell.angle_alpha   90.00
_cell.angle_beta   90.00
_cell.angle_gamma   90.00
#
_symmetry.space_group_name_H-M   'P 1'
#
loop_
_entity.id
_entity.type
_entity.pdbx_description
1 polymer ?
#
loop_
_entity_poly.entity_id
_entity_poly.type
_entity_poly.pdbx_seq_one_letter_code
_entity_poly.pdbx_strand_id
1 'polypeptide(L)'
;MKDQNLELKNHIIQYGGILGGISVVFGLMLYSLDMHYQNDSNATIVSLVITLGVIAYAQFTYRKDNENFMSLGLAIKIGLGMAAVSGIINVIYFLFLSNVLDPEMMNKALEMGLNEFMDQNPEASDEMIEQVKGMQQQFTGPVITSSIMIIFSLLTGLVVSLITGLFLKRNRPE
;
A
#
# COMPACT_ATOMS: atom_id res chain seq x y z
N MET A 1 6.20 -27.28 15.20
CA MET A 1 5.07 -26.37 14.88
C MET A 1 5.19 -25.00 15.53
N LYS A 2 5.55 -24.89 16.82
CA LYS A 2 5.68 -23.57 17.50
C LYS A 2 6.83 -22.74 16.93
N ASP A 3 7.97 -23.37 16.64
CA ASP A 3 9.16 -22.70 16.09
C ASP A 3 8.95 -22.22 14.65
N GLN A 4 8.32 -23.02 13.77
CA GLN A 4 7.99 -22.62 12.39
C GLN A 4 7.02 -21.42 12.32
N ASN A 5 6.06 -21.33 13.24
CA ASN A 5 5.17 -20.19 13.31
C ASN A 5 5.88 -18.90 13.78
N LEU A 6 6.87 -19.04 14.65
CA LEU A 6 7.69 -17.92 15.13
C LEU A 6 8.63 -17.42 14.02
N GLU A 7 9.25 -18.34 13.28
CA GLU A 7 10.08 -18.00 12.12
C GLU A 7 9.29 -17.30 11.02
N LEU A 8 8.09 -17.78 10.69
CA LEU A 8 7.20 -17.12 9.72
C LEU A 8 6.81 -15.71 10.18
N LYS A 9 6.45 -15.54 11.46
CA LYS A 9 6.10 -14.23 12.02
C LYS A 9 7.27 -13.25 11.93
N ASN A 10 8.46 -13.67 12.30
CA ASN A 10 9.66 -12.84 12.25
C ASN A 10 10.00 -12.45 10.82
N HIS A 11 9.88 -13.37 9.87
CA HIS A 11 10.07 -13.13 8.45
C HIS A 11 9.08 -12.07 7.91
N ILE A 12 7.79 -12.21 8.25
CA ILE A 12 6.74 -11.25 7.86
C ILE A 12 7.04 -9.86 8.43
N ILE A 13 7.40 -9.76 9.72
CA ILE A 13 7.70 -8.46 10.36
C ILE A 13 8.93 -7.83 9.73
N GLN A 14 9.98 -8.61 9.48
CA GLN A 14 11.22 -8.12 8.88
C GLN A 14 10.97 -7.55 7.47
N TYR A 15 10.37 -8.34 6.58
CA TYR A 15 10.15 -7.92 5.20
C TYR A 15 9.00 -6.91 5.06
N GLY A 16 7.99 -6.97 5.92
CA GLY A 16 6.95 -5.94 6.02
C GLY A 16 7.51 -4.61 6.50
N GLY A 17 8.46 -4.65 7.46
CA GLY A 17 9.20 -3.47 7.90
C GLY A 17 10.09 -2.88 6.80
N ILE A 18 10.79 -3.74 6.03
CA ILE A 18 11.58 -3.30 4.86
C ILE A 18 10.67 -2.64 3.82
N LEU A 19 9.53 -3.27 3.48
CA LEU A 19 8.57 -2.71 2.53
C LEU A 19 8.04 -1.36 3.01
N GLY A 20 7.62 -1.27 4.27
CA GLY A 20 7.16 -0.01 4.87
C GLY A 20 8.24 1.07 4.87
N GLY A 21 9.48 0.71 5.24
CA GLY A 21 10.62 1.63 5.22
C GLY A 21 10.93 2.18 3.83
N ILE A 22 10.97 1.30 2.81
CA ILE A 22 11.17 1.72 1.41
C ILE A 22 10.02 2.64 0.97
N SER A 23 8.76 2.30 1.32
CA SER A 23 7.60 3.14 0.99
C SER A 23 7.68 4.52 1.64
N VAL A 24 8.13 4.62 2.89
CA VAL A 24 8.34 5.91 3.58
C VAL A 24 9.43 6.74 2.89
N VAL A 25 10.56 6.13 2.53
CA VAL A 25 11.64 6.82 1.79
C VAL A 25 11.13 7.32 0.44
N PHE A 26 10.37 6.51 -0.27
CA PHE A 26 9.74 6.90 -1.53
C PHE A 26 8.72 8.05 -1.31
N GLY A 27 7.91 7.97 -0.27
CA GLY A 27 6.98 9.04 0.11
C GLY A 27 7.67 10.36 0.46
N LEU A 28 8.80 10.31 1.18
CA LEU A 28 9.63 11.49 1.47
C LEU A 28 10.24 12.09 0.19
N MET A 29 10.61 11.25 -0.78
CA MET A 29 11.05 11.71 -2.09
C MET A 29 9.93 12.44 -2.82
N LEU A 30 8.72 11.89 -2.85
CA LEU A 30 7.55 12.54 -3.44
C LEU A 30 7.21 13.85 -2.73
N TYR A 31 7.34 13.91 -1.40
CA TYR A 31 7.18 15.13 -0.61
C TYR A 31 8.21 16.19 -1.04
N SER A 32 9.47 15.83 -1.20
CA SER A 32 10.53 16.75 -1.63
C SER A 32 10.32 17.29 -3.05
N LEU A 33 9.56 16.57 -3.88
CA LEU A 33 9.21 16.97 -5.25
C LEU A 33 7.84 17.65 -5.35
N ASP A 34 7.17 17.88 -4.22
CA ASP A 34 5.81 18.43 -4.14
C ASP A 34 4.76 17.60 -4.92
N MET A 35 4.98 16.28 -4.98
CA MET A 35 4.13 15.32 -5.71
C MET A 35 3.30 14.42 -4.76
N HIS A 36 3.47 14.53 -3.46
CA HIS A 36 2.91 13.61 -2.45
C HIS A 36 1.39 13.67 -2.30
N TYR A 37 0.75 14.73 -2.76
CA TYR A 37 -0.72 14.91 -2.78
C TYR A 37 -1.31 14.71 -4.18
N GLN A 38 -0.45 14.48 -5.20
CA GLN A 38 -0.86 14.30 -6.58
C GLN A 38 -1.19 12.83 -6.86
N ASN A 39 -2.21 12.61 -7.67
CA ASN A 39 -2.58 11.25 -8.12
C ASN A 39 -1.74 10.84 -9.34
N ASP A 40 -0.39 10.86 -9.19
CA ASP A 40 0.53 10.59 -10.29
C ASP A 40 0.59 9.10 -10.62
N SER A 41 0.28 8.75 -11.86
CA SER A 41 0.27 7.36 -12.35
C SER A 41 1.66 6.73 -12.32
N ASN A 42 2.74 7.51 -12.56
CA ASN A 42 4.10 6.97 -12.56
C ASN A 42 4.53 6.62 -11.14
N ALA A 43 4.21 7.49 -10.16
CA ALA A 43 4.46 7.21 -8.76
C ALA A 43 3.70 5.95 -8.29
N THR A 44 2.47 5.78 -8.74
CA THR A 44 1.66 4.58 -8.45
C THR A 44 2.30 3.32 -9.03
N ILE A 45 2.74 3.35 -10.29
CA ILE A 45 3.43 2.23 -10.95
C ILE A 45 4.72 1.87 -10.20
N VAL A 46 5.53 2.86 -9.84
CA VAL A 46 6.76 2.64 -9.08
C VAL A 46 6.47 1.98 -7.74
N SER A 47 5.46 2.46 -7.00
CA SER A 47 5.01 1.84 -5.74
C SER A 47 4.59 0.38 -5.91
N LEU A 48 3.86 0.06 -6.98
CA LEU A 48 3.44 -1.31 -7.27
C LEU A 48 4.63 -2.21 -7.60
N VAL A 49 5.60 -1.72 -8.39
CA VAL A 49 6.83 -2.46 -8.71
C VAL A 49 7.65 -2.73 -7.45
N ILE A 50 7.81 -1.74 -6.57
CA ILE A 50 8.48 -1.91 -5.28
C ILE A 50 7.77 -2.99 -4.46
N THR A 51 6.44 -2.90 -4.31
CA THR A 51 5.63 -3.85 -3.54
C THR A 51 5.76 -5.27 -4.09
N LEU A 52 5.64 -5.43 -5.41
CA LEU A 52 5.79 -6.72 -6.10
C LEU A 52 7.19 -7.30 -5.88
N GLY A 53 8.23 -6.49 -6.06
CA GLY A 53 9.63 -6.92 -5.90
C GLY A 53 9.94 -7.39 -4.49
N VAL A 54 9.51 -6.63 -3.47
CA VAL A 54 9.79 -6.96 -2.05
C VAL A 54 8.98 -8.18 -1.61
N ILE A 55 7.70 -8.29 -1.98
CA ILE A 55 6.87 -9.48 -1.64
C ILE A 55 7.41 -10.72 -2.36
N ALA A 56 7.73 -10.64 -3.65
CA ALA A 56 8.30 -11.75 -4.40
C ALA A 56 9.62 -12.22 -3.79
N TYR A 57 10.48 -11.29 -3.40
CA TYR A 57 11.76 -11.61 -2.76
C TYR A 57 11.56 -12.26 -1.39
N ALA A 58 10.66 -11.74 -0.57
CA ALA A 58 10.32 -12.32 0.72
C ALA A 58 9.77 -13.75 0.59
N GLN A 59 8.88 -14.00 -0.38
CA GLN A 59 8.36 -15.33 -0.66
C GLN A 59 9.48 -16.27 -1.17
N PHE A 60 10.35 -15.79 -2.04
CA PHE A 60 11.47 -16.55 -2.56
C PHE A 60 12.45 -16.97 -1.45
N THR A 61 12.84 -16.04 -0.56
CA THR A 61 13.74 -16.34 0.56
C THR A 61 13.09 -17.30 1.54
N TYR A 62 11.83 -17.05 1.92
CA TYR A 62 11.11 -17.98 2.79
C TYR A 62 11.03 -19.40 2.19
N ARG A 63 10.72 -19.52 0.89
CA ARG A 63 10.71 -20.82 0.21
C ARG A 63 12.05 -21.51 0.29
N LYS A 64 13.15 -20.78 0.08
CA LYS A 64 14.51 -21.33 0.14
C LYS A 64 14.83 -21.90 1.52
N ASP A 65 14.45 -21.17 2.57
CA ASP A 65 14.68 -21.57 3.97
C ASP A 65 13.75 -22.71 4.41
N ASN A 66 12.58 -22.85 3.78
CA ASN A 66 11.59 -23.90 4.01
C ASN A 66 11.78 -25.11 3.04
N GLU A 67 13.00 -25.60 2.89
CA GLU A 67 13.35 -26.78 2.07
C GLU A 67 12.92 -26.67 0.60
N ASN A 68 12.82 -25.46 0.06
CA ASN A 68 12.28 -25.13 -1.25
C ASN A 68 10.79 -25.42 -1.46
N PHE A 69 10.02 -25.60 -0.38
CA PHE A 69 8.56 -25.78 -0.47
C PHE A 69 7.81 -24.53 -0.02
N MET A 70 6.77 -24.18 -0.75
CA MET A 70 5.84 -23.11 -0.40
C MET A 70 4.47 -23.38 -1.00
N SER A 71 3.46 -23.52 -0.16
CA SER A 71 2.07 -23.60 -0.62
C SER A 71 1.54 -22.21 -0.98
N LEU A 72 0.53 -22.15 -1.85
CA LEU A 72 -0.12 -20.88 -2.21
C LEU A 72 -0.70 -20.15 -0.97
N GLY A 73 -1.31 -20.91 -0.04
CA GLY A 73 -1.84 -20.35 1.20
C GLY A 73 -0.74 -19.72 2.08
N LEU A 74 0.46 -20.29 2.08
CA LEU A 74 1.60 -19.72 2.80
C LEU A 74 2.12 -18.44 2.11
N ALA A 75 2.18 -18.43 0.78
CA ALA A 75 2.53 -17.24 0.02
C ALA A 75 1.56 -16.07 0.32
N ILE A 76 0.25 -16.34 0.36
CA ILE A 76 -0.79 -15.36 0.72
C ILE A 76 -0.60 -14.86 2.16
N LYS A 77 -0.33 -15.76 3.12
CA LYS A 77 -0.06 -15.35 4.51
C LYS A 77 1.14 -14.42 4.62
N ILE A 78 2.22 -14.69 3.88
CA ILE A 78 3.40 -13.82 3.86
C ILE A 78 3.02 -12.45 3.29
N GLY A 79 2.38 -12.38 2.12
CA GLY A 79 2.03 -11.12 1.48
C GLY A 79 1.05 -10.29 2.27
N LEU A 80 -0.04 -10.89 2.80
CA LEU A 80 -1.00 -10.19 3.66
C LEU A 80 -0.37 -9.70 4.96
N GLY A 81 0.46 -10.53 5.59
CA GLY A 81 1.16 -10.14 6.82
C GLY A 81 2.12 -8.97 6.57
N MET A 82 2.89 -9.00 5.48
CA MET A 82 3.77 -7.90 5.08
C MET A 82 2.98 -6.63 4.76
N ALA A 83 1.85 -6.75 4.04
CA ALA A 83 0.97 -5.62 3.74
C ALA A 83 0.37 -4.99 5.01
N ALA A 84 0.00 -5.80 6.01
CA ALA A 84 -0.46 -5.28 7.29
C ALA A 84 0.63 -4.49 8.01
N VAL A 85 1.86 -5.03 8.10
CA VAL A 85 2.99 -4.35 8.77
C VAL A 85 3.36 -3.07 8.02
N SER A 86 3.55 -3.14 6.70
CA SER A 86 3.88 -1.95 5.89
C SER A 86 2.75 -0.93 5.88
N GLY A 87 1.49 -1.38 5.85
CA GLY A 87 0.31 -0.51 5.92
C GLY A 87 0.26 0.30 7.21
N ILE A 88 0.55 -0.31 8.37
CA ILE A 88 0.65 0.41 9.65
C ILE A 88 1.77 1.45 9.61
N ILE A 89 2.95 1.11 9.07
CA ILE A 89 4.07 2.05 8.94
C ILE A 89 3.67 3.22 8.03
N ASN A 90 3.01 2.95 6.91
CA ASN A 90 2.56 3.99 5.99
C ASN A 90 1.45 4.89 6.59
N VAL A 91 0.56 4.34 7.42
CA VAL A 91 -0.42 5.15 8.16
C VAL A 91 0.27 6.08 9.16
N ILE A 92 1.27 5.59 9.90
CA ILE A 92 2.04 6.44 10.82
C ILE A 92 2.74 7.56 10.05
N TYR A 93 3.37 7.24 8.91
CA TYR A 93 3.98 8.23 8.02
C TYR A 93 2.96 9.24 7.49
N PHE A 94 1.80 8.78 7.02
CA PHE A 94 0.70 9.64 6.54
C PHE A 94 0.23 10.61 7.62
N LEU A 95 0.01 10.12 8.84
CA LEU A 95 -0.40 10.97 9.96
C LEU A 95 0.68 12.01 10.33
N PHE A 96 1.94 11.62 10.27
CA PHE A 96 3.06 12.54 10.47
C PHE A 96 3.14 13.58 9.34
N LEU A 97 3.03 13.16 8.09
CA LEU A 97 3.04 14.03 6.92
C LEU A 97 1.90 15.05 6.97
N SER A 98 0.67 14.58 7.16
CA SER A 98 -0.54 15.42 7.12
C SER A 98 -0.75 16.32 8.35
N ASN A 99 -0.10 16.04 9.48
CA ASN A 99 -0.25 16.88 10.68
C ASN A 99 0.98 17.75 10.99
N VAL A 100 2.16 17.37 10.47
CA VAL A 100 3.43 18.02 10.84
C VAL A 100 4.14 18.62 9.64
N LEU A 101 4.31 17.85 8.55
CA LEU A 101 5.09 18.32 7.39
C LEU A 101 4.30 19.17 6.42
N ASP A 102 3.08 18.73 6.06
CA ASP A 102 2.16 19.49 5.19
C ASP A 102 0.71 19.36 5.68
N PRO A 103 0.29 20.19 6.65
CA PRO A 103 -1.09 20.22 7.14
C PRO A 103 -2.14 20.55 6.07
N GLU A 104 -1.73 21.20 4.98
CA GLU A 104 -2.63 21.57 3.87
C GLU A 104 -2.74 20.48 2.80
N MET A 105 -1.95 19.39 2.91
CA MET A 105 -1.91 18.30 1.93
C MET A 105 -3.31 17.79 1.56
N MET A 106 -4.18 17.60 2.56
CA MET A 106 -5.54 17.09 2.33
C MET A 106 -6.41 18.07 1.54
N ASN A 107 -6.27 19.36 1.82
CA ASN A 107 -7.00 20.41 1.09
C ASN A 107 -6.50 20.52 -0.36
N LYS A 108 -5.18 20.47 -0.56
CA LYS A 108 -4.56 20.43 -1.90
C LYS A 108 -5.04 19.22 -2.71
N ALA A 109 -5.06 18.04 -2.10
CA ALA A 109 -5.54 16.82 -2.74
C ALA A 109 -7.03 16.92 -3.14
N LEU A 110 -7.87 17.50 -2.26
CA LEU A 110 -9.28 17.76 -2.56
C LEU A 110 -9.46 18.72 -3.72
N GLU A 111 -8.74 19.83 -3.71
CA GLU A 111 -8.79 20.83 -4.77
C GLU A 111 -8.35 20.26 -6.11
N MET A 112 -7.26 19.49 -6.13
CA MET A 112 -6.80 18.81 -7.34
C MET A 112 -7.82 17.80 -7.86
N GLY A 113 -8.37 16.95 -6.98
CA GLY A 113 -9.39 15.98 -7.37
C GLY A 113 -10.67 16.64 -7.91
N LEU A 114 -11.06 17.81 -7.36
CA LEU A 114 -12.19 18.57 -7.87
C LEU A 114 -11.89 19.20 -9.23
N ASN A 115 -10.69 19.76 -9.41
CA ASN A 115 -10.25 20.32 -10.69
C ASN A 115 -10.20 19.23 -11.78
N GLU A 116 -9.62 18.06 -11.45
CA GLU A 116 -9.59 16.92 -12.37
C GLU A 116 -11.01 16.47 -12.76
N PHE A 117 -11.95 16.44 -11.80
CA PHE A 117 -13.34 16.13 -12.09
C PHE A 117 -13.97 17.15 -13.05
N MET A 118 -13.75 18.47 -12.82
CA MET A 118 -14.27 19.53 -13.69
C MET A 118 -13.67 19.47 -15.10
N ASP A 119 -12.38 19.19 -15.21
CA ASP A 119 -11.69 19.05 -16.49
C ASP A 119 -12.24 17.85 -17.31
N GLN A 120 -12.58 16.74 -16.64
CA GLN A 120 -13.17 15.56 -17.26
C GLN A 120 -14.67 15.74 -17.57
N ASN A 121 -15.35 16.68 -16.88
CA ASN A 121 -16.78 16.94 -17.02
C ASN A 121 -17.07 18.42 -17.21
N PRO A 122 -16.69 19.02 -18.34
CA PRO A 122 -16.83 20.48 -18.55
C PRO A 122 -18.29 20.96 -18.57
N GLU A 123 -19.27 20.05 -18.71
CA GLU A 123 -20.71 20.35 -18.68
C GLU A 123 -21.35 20.07 -17.31
N ALA A 124 -20.53 19.76 -16.26
CA ALA A 124 -21.05 19.51 -14.92
C ALA A 124 -21.74 20.75 -14.37
N SER A 125 -22.95 20.57 -13.82
CA SER A 125 -23.66 21.67 -13.15
C SER A 125 -23.00 22.01 -11.80
N ASP A 126 -23.19 23.24 -11.33
CA ASP A 126 -22.71 23.68 -10.00
C ASP A 126 -23.19 22.76 -8.87
N GLU A 127 -24.44 22.23 -8.99
CA GLU A 127 -24.99 21.28 -8.04
C GLU A 127 -24.23 19.95 -8.02
N MET A 128 -23.82 19.45 -9.19
CA MET A 128 -23.01 18.23 -9.31
C MET A 128 -21.61 18.44 -8.73
N ILE A 129 -21.00 19.58 -8.98
CA ILE A 129 -19.70 19.96 -8.42
C ILE A 129 -19.76 20.02 -6.89
N GLU A 130 -20.82 20.64 -6.32
CA GLU A 130 -21.02 20.65 -4.86
C GLU A 130 -21.24 19.27 -4.26
N GLN A 131 -21.98 18.38 -4.93
CA GLN A 131 -22.16 16.99 -4.49
C GLN A 131 -20.84 16.23 -4.46
N VAL A 132 -20.02 16.35 -5.51
CA VAL A 132 -18.70 15.69 -5.58
C VAL A 132 -17.77 16.23 -4.48
N LYS A 133 -17.74 17.54 -4.29
CA LYS A 133 -17.00 18.19 -3.20
C LYS A 133 -17.42 17.68 -1.83
N GLY A 134 -18.73 17.59 -1.58
CA GLY A 134 -19.29 17.08 -0.34
C GLY A 134 -18.92 15.61 -0.10
N MET A 135 -18.99 14.76 -1.15
CA MET A 135 -18.53 13.38 -1.06
C MET A 135 -17.04 13.29 -0.76
N GLN A 136 -16.19 14.01 -1.49
CA GLN A 136 -14.75 13.99 -1.26
C GLN A 136 -14.41 14.41 0.18
N GLN A 137 -15.05 15.43 0.72
CA GLN A 137 -14.83 15.88 2.10
C GLN A 137 -15.19 14.81 3.14
N GLN A 138 -16.20 13.98 2.90
CA GLN A 138 -16.55 12.88 3.81
C GLN A 138 -15.46 11.81 3.91
N PHE A 139 -14.66 11.64 2.84
CA PHE A 139 -13.60 10.61 2.78
C PHE A 139 -12.21 11.14 3.16
N THR A 140 -12.05 12.42 3.46
CA THR A 140 -10.76 13.06 3.77
C THR A 140 -10.42 13.18 5.25
N GLY A 141 -11.21 12.62 6.15
CA GLY A 141 -10.88 12.58 7.58
C GLY A 141 -9.68 11.65 7.87
N PRO A 142 -8.76 12.00 8.80
CA PRO A 142 -7.56 11.20 9.08
C PRO A 142 -7.85 9.72 9.38
N VAL A 143 -8.94 9.45 10.11
CA VAL A 143 -9.36 8.09 10.47
C VAL A 143 -9.86 7.33 9.24
N ILE A 144 -10.68 7.98 8.42
CA ILE A 144 -11.25 7.34 7.22
C ILE A 144 -10.14 7.07 6.21
N THR A 145 -9.29 8.05 5.93
CA THR A 145 -8.15 7.89 5.02
C THR A 145 -7.21 6.79 5.48
N SER A 146 -6.86 6.75 6.78
CA SER A 146 -6.02 5.68 7.34
C SER A 146 -6.67 4.30 7.19
N SER A 147 -7.98 4.20 7.39
CA SER A 147 -8.72 2.94 7.22
C SER A 147 -8.71 2.48 5.76
N ILE A 148 -8.94 3.40 4.83
CA ILE A 148 -8.87 3.13 3.39
C ILE A 148 -7.46 2.67 3.00
N MET A 149 -6.41 3.35 3.50
CA MET A 149 -5.01 2.96 3.23
C MET A 149 -4.72 1.52 3.68
N ILE A 150 -5.16 1.11 4.86
CA ILE A 150 -4.99 -0.26 5.35
C ILE A 150 -5.73 -1.26 4.45
N ILE A 151 -6.98 -0.97 4.09
CA ILE A 151 -7.77 -1.86 3.22
C ILE A 151 -7.07 -2.02 1.85
N PHE A 152 -6.66 -0.91 1.23
CA PHE A 152 -5.94 -0.96 -0.05
C PHE A 152 -4.59 -1.67 0.06
N SER A 153 -3.85 -1.47 1.15
CA SER A 153 -2.60 -2.19 1.40
C SER A 153 -2.84 -3.70 1.44
N LEU A 154 -3.86 -4.16 2.17
CA LEU A 154 -4.20 -5.57 2.27
C LEU A 154 -4.67 -6.15 0.93
N LEU A 155 -5.50 -5.42 0.18
CA LEU A 155 -5.95 -5.84 -1.15
C LEU A 155 -4.76 -5.96 -2.12
N THR A 156 -3.88 -4.97 -2.14
CA THR A 156 -2.66 -4.99 -2.96
C THR A 156 -1.76 -6.15 -2.55
N GLY A 157 -1.53 -6.34 -1.25
CA GLY A 157 -0.76 -7.45 -0.72
C GLY A 157 -1.35 -8.81 -1.09
N LEU A 158 -2.68 -8.96 -1.05
CA LEU A 158 -3.37 -10.16 -1.49
C LEU A 158 -3.15 -10.44 -2.98
N VAL A 159 -3.41 -9.46 -3.84
CA VAL A 159 -3.28 -9.61 -5.30
C VAL A 159 -1.83 -9.91 -5.68
N VAL A 160 -0.88 -9.13 -5.16
CA VAL A 160 0.54 -9.33 -5.44
C VAL A 160 1.01 -10.70 -4.94
N SER A 161 0.62 -11.10 -3.72
CA SER A 161 1.03 -12.39 -3.16
C SER A 161 0.39 -13.59 -3.86
N LEU A 162 -0.81 -13.44 -4.42
CA LEU A 162 -1.41 -14.44 -5.29
C LEU A 162 -0.61 -14.62 -6.58
N ILE A 163 -0.29 -13.52 -7.26
CA ILE A 163 0.47 -13.54 -8.50
C ILE A 163 1.85 -14.18 -8.25
N THR A 164 2.63 -13.63 -7.33
CA THR A 164 3.99 -14.13 -7.03
C THR A 164 3.96 -15.55 -6.46
N GLY A 165 2.98 -15.86 -5.62
CA GLY A 165 2.78 -17.19 -5.05
C GLY A 165 2.44 -18.26 -6.09
N LEU A 166 1.70 -17.95 -7.15
CA LEU A 166 1.44 -18.87 -8.25
C LEU A 166 2.71 -19.27 -8.99
N PHE A 167 3.64 -18.33 -9.19
CA PHE A 167 4.94 -18.61 -9.81
C PHE A 167 5.91 -19.34 -8.87
N LEU A 168 5.83 -19.06 -7.58
CA LEU A 168 6.78 -19.58 -6.59
C LEU A 168 6.29 -20.83 -5.86
N LYS A 169 5.00 -21.20 -6.00
CA LYS A 169 4.45 -22.38 -5.30
C LYS A 169 5.21 -23.67 -5.65
N ARG A 170 5.49 -24.45 -4.64
CA ARG A 170 6.04 -25.81 -4.74
C ARG A 170 5.53 -26.62 -3.56
N ASN A 171 4.60 -27.53 -3.81
CA ASN A 171 4.05 -28.39 -2.77
C ASN A 171 5.04 -29.48 -2.42
N ARG A 172 5.03 -29.94 -1.16
CA ARG A 172 5.76 -31.15 -0.76
C ARG A 172 5.10 -32.34 -1.45
N PRO A 173 5.89 -33.30 -1.95
CA PRO A 173 5.32 -34.58 -2.38
C PRO A 173 4.68 -35.28 -1.16
N GLU A 174 3.54 -35.92 -1.37
CA GLU A 174 2.83 -36.70 -0.36
C GLU A 174 3.61 -37.99 -0.06
#